data_176921b2ea55bd7f67382b4cba3e232a
#
_entry.id   176921b2ea55bd7f67382b4cba3e232a
#
_cell.length_a   1.000
_cell.length_b   1.000
_cell.length_c   1.000
_cell.angle_alpha   90.00
_cell.angle_beta   90.00
_cell.angle_gamma   90.00
#
_symmetry.space_group_name_H-M   'P 1'
#
loop_
_entity.id
_entity.type
_entity.pdbx_description
1 polymer ?
#
loop_
_entity_poly.entity_id
_entity_poly.type
_entity_poly.pdbx_seq_one_letter_code
_entity_poly.pdbx_strand_id
1 'polypeptide(L)' 'MTEAAHDEMFAALCKEVGFCLHPKGEKRVLAALPNGLDAATRAVFEAEGVEFVSASGDLRRAVRDCLKANLPEA' A
#
# COMPACT_ATOMS: atom_id res chain seq x y z
N MET A 1 -4.23 -16.98 -7.69
CA MET A 1 -3.30 -16.96 -6.59
C MET A 1 -3.17 -15.59 -6.00
N THR A 2 -3.23 -15.56 -4.71
CA THR A 2 -3.21 -14.29 -4.00
C THR A 2 -1.90 -13.55 -4.14
N GLU A 3 -0.80 -14.30 -4.25
CA GLU A 3 0.50 -13.64 -4.34
C GLU A 3 0.64 -12.82 -5.60
N ALA A 4 0.14 -13.33 -6.72
CA ALA A 4 0.23 -12.59 -7.97
C ALA A 4 -0.54 -11.27 -7.89
N ALA A 5 -1.72 -11.29 -7.27
CA ALA A 5 -2.51 -10.08 -7.10
C ALA A 5 -1.80 -9.07 -6.21
N HIS A 6 -1.16 -9.56 -5.15
CA HIS A 6 -0.42 -8.67 -4.26
C HIS A 6 0.81 -8.09 -4.95
N ASP A 7 1.47 -8.89 -5.77
CA ASP A 7 2.63 -8.41 -6.52
C ASP A 7 2.23 -7.26 -7.44
N GLU A 8 1.09 -7.38 -8.08
CA GLU A 8 0.61 -6.32 -8.96
C GLU A 8 0.29 -5.05 -8.17
N MET A 9 -0.27 -5.21 -6.98
CA MET A 9 -0.56 -4.07 -6.13
C MET A 9 0.71 -3.32 -5.77
N PHE A 10 1.76 -4.05 -5.37
CA PHE A 10 3.02 -3.43 -5.00
C PHE A 10 3.72 -2.84 -6.22
N ALA A 11 3.61 -3.50 -7.37
CA ALA A 11 4.18 -2.96 -8.59
C ALA A 11 3.49 -1.65 -8.97
N ALA A 12 2.18 -1.58 -8.79
CA ALA A 12 1.45 -0.36 -9.08
C ALA A 12 1.85 0.76 -8.13
N LEU A 13 2.04 0.45 -6.85
CA LEU A 13 2.51 1.45 -5.91
C LEU A 13 3.86 2.04 -6.33
N CYS A 14 4.77 1.18 -6.73
CA CYS A 14 6.08 1.61 -7.17
C CYS A 14 5.99 2.49 -8.42
N LYS A 15 5.19 2.06 -9.37
CA LYS A 15 5.08 2.69 -10.68
C LYS A 15 4.29 3.99 -10.65
N GLU A 16 3.15 3.99 -9.95
CA GLU A 16 2.22 5.10 -10.00
C GLU A 16 2.45 6.12 -8.90
N VAL A 17 2.85 5.66 -7.73
CA VAL A 17 3.04 6.53 -6.58
C VAL A 17 4.52 6.76 -6.29
N GLY A 18 5.37 5.84 -6.70
CA GLY A 18 6.79 5.93 -6.41
C GLY A 18 7.20 5.24 -5.13
N PHE A 19 6.32 4.46 -4.54
CA PHE A 19 6.58 3.75 -3.29
C PHE A 19 6.97 2.30 -3.59
N CYS A 20 8.25 2.08 -3.78
CA CYS A 20 8.79 0.74 -4.07
C CYS A 20 9.19 0.08 -2.76
N LEU A 21 8.33 -0.79 -2.26
CA LEU A 21 8.52 -1.39 -0.95
C LEU A 21 9.50 -2.55 -0.98
N HIS A 22 10.26 -2.67 0.11
CA HIS A 22 11.07 -3.85 0.36
C HIS A 22 10.17 -5.01 0.79
N PRO A 23 10.66 -6.26 0.67
CA PRO A 23 9.87 -7.40 1.12
C PRO A 23 9.36 -7.29 2.55
N LYS A 24 10.15 -6.71 3.44
CA LYS A 24 9.69 -6.51 4.82
C LYS A 24 8.52 -5.54 4.89
N GLY A 25 8.58 -4.48 4.09
CA GLY A 25 7.49 -3.52 4.03
C GLY A 25 6.25 -4.14 3.44
N GLU A 26 6.43 -4.95 2.40
CA GLU A 26 5.30 -5.65 1.80
C GLU A 26 4.59 -6.54 2.81
N LYS A 27 5.36 -7.24 3.65
CA LYS A 27 4.77 -8.09 4.67
C LYS A 27 3.96 -7.28 5.67
N ARG A 28 4.43 -6.10 6.02
CA ARG A 28 3.68 -5.22 6.93
C ARG A 28 2.35 -4.82 6.33
N VAL A 29 2.36 -4.46 5.05
CA VAL A 29 1.14 -4.07 4.38
C VAL A 29 0.16 -5.24 4.32
N LEU A 30 0.66 -6.42 3.97
CA LEU A 30 -0.18 -7.61 3.90
C LEU A 30 -0.79 -7.94 5.26
N ALA A 31 -0.02 -7.76 6.32
CA ALA A 31 -0.52 -8.01 7.67
C ALA A 31 -1.59 -6.99 8.06
N ALA A 32 -1.53 -5.79 7.50
CA ALA A 32 -2.49 -4.74 7.83
C ALA A 32 -3.77 -4.83 7.01
N LEU A 33 -3.74 -5.50 5.86
CA LEU A 33 -4.90 -5.58 4.97
C LEU A 33 -6.16 -6.08 5.66
N PRO A 34 -6.10 -7.13 6.50
CA PRO A 34 -7.32 -7.59 7.18
C PRO A 34 -7.94 -6.54 8.10
N ASN A 35 -7.18 -5.54 8.49
CA ASN A 35 -7.68 -4.49 9.37
C ASN A 35 -8.29 -3.33 8.61
N GLY A 36 -8.32 -3.42 7.28
CA GLY A 36 -8.96 -2.41 6.48
C GLY A 36 -7.99 -1.65 5.59
N LEU A 37 -8.57 -0.95 4.63
CA LEU A 37 -7.80 -0.20 3.64
C LEU A 37 -6.99 0.92 4.27
N ASP A 38 -7.55 1.58 5.28
CA ASP A 38 -6.85 2.67 5.95
C ASP A 38 -5.63 2.16 6.70
N ALA A 39 -5.76 1.00 7.36
CA ALA A 39 -4.63 0.41 8.07
C ALA A 39 -3.52 0.02 7.09
N ALA A 40 -3.91 -0.53 5.94
CA ALA A 40 -2.94 -0.90 4.92
C ALA A 40 -2.24 0.33 4.36
N THR A 41 -2.98 1.41 4.15
CA THR A 41 -2.41 2.66 3.65
C THR A 41 -1.37 3.19 4.63
N ARG A 42 -1.68 3.17 5.91
CA ARG A 42 -0.71 3.60 6.92
C ARG A 42 0.54 2.74 6.90
N ALA A 43 0.35 1.43 6.73
CA ALA A 43 1.48 0.52 6.70
C ALA A 43 2.40 0.83 5.52
N VAL A 44 1.85 1.23 4.38
CA VAL A 44 2.65 1.62 3.23
C VAL A 44 3.54 2.81 3.59
N PHE A 45 2.96 3.82 4.22
CA PHE A 45 3.73 5.00 4.60
C PHE A 45 4.81 4.66 5.61
N GLU A 46 4.48 3.82 6.59
CA GLU A 46 5.47 3.41 7.59
C GLU A 46 6.60 2.63 6.97
N ALA A 47 6.28 1.77 6.01
CA ALA A 47 7.30 0.98 5.33
C ALA A 47 8.26 1.85 4.54
N GLU A 48 7.76 2.98 4.02
CA GLU A 48 8.59 3.91 3.26
C GLU A 48 9.28 4.94 4.14
N GLY A 49 9.00 4.91 5.44
CA GLY A 49 9.58 5.88 6.35
C GLY A 49 9.00 7.27 6.19
N VAL A 50 7.81 7.37 5.64
CA VAL A 50 7.12 8.64 5.45
C VAL A 50 6.06 8.79 6.52
N GLU A 51 6.04 9.94 7.16
CA GLU A 51 5.07 10.20 8.21
C GLU A 51 3.69 10.37 7.62
N PHE A 52 2.77 9.50 8.02
CA PHE A 52 1.42 9.51 7.46
C PHE A 52 0.70 10.83 7.74
N VAL A 53 0.84 11.31 8.96
CA VAL A 53 0.14 12.53 9.38
C VAL A 53 0.63 13.74 8.61
N SER A 54 1.92 13.78 8.30
CA SER A 54 2.51 14.91 7.60
C SER A 54 2.38 14.81 6.09
N ALA A 55 1.99 13.66 5.57
CA ALA A 55 1.85 13.49 4.13
C ALA A 55 0.67 14.30 3.61
N SER A 56 0.76 14.75 2.37
CA SER A 56 -0.33 15.50 1.76
C SER A 56 -1.55 14.61 1.61
N GLY A 57 -2.73 15.24 1.63
CA GLY A 57 -3.97 14.50 1.44
C GLY A 57 -4.01 13.83 0.08
N ASP A 58 -3.44 14.48 -0.93
CA ASP A 58 -3.42 13.91 -2.28
C ASP A 58 -2.57 12.65 -2.31
N LEU A 59 -1.43 12.65 -1.65
CA LEU A 59 -0.57 11.48 -1.62
C LEU A 59 -1.24 10.33 -0.88
N ARG A 60 -1.86 10.62 0.26
CA ARG A 60 -2.56 9.59 1.02
C ARG A 60 -3.68 8.98 0.19
N ARG A 61 -4.41 9.82 -0.52
CA ARG A 61 -5.49 9.33 -1.37
C ARG A 61 -4.97 8.50 -2.53
N ALA A 62 -3.86 8.93 -3.12
CA ALA A 62 -3.27 8.20 -4.23
C ALA A 62 -2.85 6.79 -3.80
N VAL A 63 -2.23 6.67 -2.64
CA VAL A 63 -1.83 5.35 -2.13
C VAL A 63 -3.06 4.51 -1.84
N ARG A 64 -4.05 5.09 -1.16
CA ARG A 64 -5.27 4.37 -0.82
C ARG A 64 -5.99 3.88 -2.06
N ASP A 65 -6.13 4.75 -3.05
CA ASP A 65 -6.82 4.39 -4.28
C ASP A 65 -6.06 3.31 -5.05
N CYS A 66 -4.75 3.40 -5.05
CA CYS A 66 -3.92 2.40 -5.71
C CYS A 66 -4.12 1.03 -5.07
N LEU A 67 -4.11 0.98 -3.74
CA LEU A 67 -4.35 -0.27 -3.04
C LEU A 67 -5.74 -0.81 -3.36
N LYS A 68 -6.73 0.06 -3.30
CA LYS A 68 -8.11 -0.35 -3.54
C LYS A 68 -8.29 -0.91 -4.94
N ALA A 69 -7.69 -0.24 -5.92
CA ALA A 69 -7.85 -0.63 -7.31
C ALA A 69 -7.20 -1.98 -7.62
N ASN A 70 -6.19 -2.35 -6.85
CA ASN A 70 -5.41 -3.55 -7.13
C ASN A 70 -5.66 -4.68 -6.14
N LEU A 71 -6.54 -4.49 -5.17
CA LEU A 71 -6.88 -5.56 -4.25
C LEU A 71 -7.89 -6.50 -4.89
N PRO A 72 -7.73 -7.81 -4.69
CA PRO A 72 -8.75 -8.73 -5.14
C PRO A 72 -10.03 -8.50 -4.34
N GLU A 73 -11.14 -8.56 -5.03
CA GLU A 73 -12.41 -8.38 -4.38
C GLU A 73 -12.73 -9.55 -3.48
N ALA A 74 -13.18 -9.23 -2.30
CA ALA A 74 -13.54 -10.28 -1.36
C ALA A 74 -14.91 -10.85 -1.70
#